data_67530644a9bcb85b45348719849cf9cf
#
_entry.id   67530644a9bcb85b45348719849cf9cf
#
_cell.length_a   1.000
_cell.length_b   1.000
_cell.length_c   1.000
_cell.angle_alpha   90.00
_cell.angle_beta   90.00
_cell.angle_gamma   90.00
#
_symmetry.space_group_name_H-M   'P 1'
#
loop_
_entity.id
_entity.type
_entity.pdbx_description
1 polymer ?
#
loop_
_entity_poly.entity_id
_entity_poly.type
_entity_poly.pdbx_seq_one_letter_code
_entity_poly.pdbx_strand_id
1 'polypeptide(L)'
;MNAPVNRRSRGVLVALLVAAALAGCQSTPTSTTDSLPDTGNVKGEATEPRNRARIHTELGAAYYERGSMAVALEHLRTATAADPSYALAYSMLGLVYADLKENKLAQANFERALSLAPADPDINHNFGGFLCRTNREDESIKYFMQAVNNPLYTQPWRSYSAAGLCMLNKGKAKEAEEFFQRALRLEPDDPTALLSMGQIRYRQGNLEEARKLVLRFNKIVNPNAESLWLALRVERKLGERNAEAGYANQLRRRFVNSREYQLLQRGEYD
;
A
#
# COMPACT_ATOMS: atom_id res chain seq x y z
N MET A 1 -28.83 -47.03 41.14
CA MET A 1 -28.76 -47.18 42.58
C MET A 1 -28.09 -45.91 43.13
N ASN A 2 -28.89 -45.26 43.99
CA ASN A 2 -28.59 -44.24 44.99
C ASN A 2 -28.19 -42.82 44.59
N ALA A 3 -29.20 -42.01 44.53
CA ALA A 3 -29.19 -40.60 44.96
C ALA A 3 -29.31 -40.52 46.50
N PRO A 4 -29.52 -39.36 47.08
CA PRO A 4 -28.84 -38.06 47.26
C PRO A 4 -28.64 -37.74 48.76
N VAL A 5 -27.97 -36.63 49.11
CA VAL A 5 -28.22 -35.96 50.42
C VAL A 5 -28.03 -34.47 50.29
N ASN A 6 -29.10 -33.84 50.60
CA ASN A 6 -29.38 -32.46 50.87
C ASN A 6 -29.06 -32.12 52.34
N ARG A 7 -28.48 -30.96 52.69
CA ARG A 7 -28.73 -30.32 53.96
C ARG A 7 -28.56 -28.81 53.93
N ARG A 8 -29.68 -28.19 54.22
CA ARG A 8 -29.88 -26.80 54.66
C ARG A 8 -29.35 -26.57 56.09
N SER A 9 -28.94 -25.37 56.40
CA SER A 9 -29.25 -24.61 57.63
C SER A 9 -28.63 -23.23 57.54
N ARG A 10 -29.37 -22.16 57.51
CA ARG A 10 -29.96 -21.42 58.59
C ARG A 10 -28.93 -20.64 59.44
N GLY A 11 -29.09 -19.34 59.39
CA GLY A 11 -29.22 -18.41 60.48
C GLY A 11 -28.21 -17.26 60.33
N VAL A 12 -28.43 -16.06 60.47
CA VAL A 12 -29.25 -15.21 61.35
C VAL A 12 -28.87 -13.77 60.97
N LEU A 13 -29.85 -12.94 60.95
CA LEU A 13 -29.79 -11.46 60.91
C LEU A 13 -28.93 -10.87 62.06
N VAL A 14 -28.13 -9.82 61.69
CA VAL A 14 -27.91 -8.70 62.64
C VAL A 14 -27.99 -7.41 61.81
N ALA A 15 -29.07 -6.68 62.10
CA ALA A 15 -29.24 -5.30 61.70
C ALA A 15 -28.49 -4.41 62.69
N LEU A 16 -27.66 -3.51 62.22
CA LEU A 16 -27.17 -2.39 63.02
C LEU A 16 -27.24 -1.11 62.19
N LEU A 17 -28.19 -0.29 62.60
CA LEU A 17 -28.38 1.11 62.25
C LEU A 17 -27.22 1.93 62.82
N VAL A 18 -26.52 2.68 61.90
CA VAL A 18 -25.78 3.87 62.31
C VAL A 18 -26.16 5.00 61.37
N ALA A 19 -26.97 5.90 61.89
CA ALA A 19 -27.25 7.21 61.32
C ALA A 19 -26.07 8.13 61.68
N ALA A 20 -25.41 8.73 60.67
CA ALA A 20 -24.50 9.87 60.89
C ALA A 20 -24.51 10.84 59.72
N ALA A 21 -25.13 11.96 59.96
CA ALA A 21 -24.82 13.35 59.63
C ALA A 21 -24.42 13.63 58.14
N LEU A 22 -25.41 14.16 57.47
CA LEU A 22 -25.24 15.03 56.27
C LEU A 22 -24.65 16.38 56.71
N ALA A 23 -23.36 16.61 56.49
CA ALA A 23 -22.78 17.95 56.49
C ALA A 23 -22.65 18.38 55.03
N GLY A 24 -23.55 19.22 54.57
CA GLY A 24 -23.51 19.85 53.28
C GLY A 24 -22.34 20.83 53.18
N CYS A 25 -21.44 20.58 52.26
CA CYS A 25 -20.56 21.63 51.72
C CYS A 25 -21.24 22.29 50.52
N GLN A 26 -21.84 23.45 50.74
CA GLN A 26 -22.18 24.39 49.69
C GLN A 26 -20.89 25.01 49.17
N SER A 27 -20.41 24.57 48.05
CA SER A 27 -19.39 25.29 47.26
C SER A 27 -20.09 26.32 46.39
N THR A 28 -19.96 27.59 46.78
CA THR A 28 -20.27 28.73 45.94
C THR A 28 -19.44 28.66 44.63
N PRO A 29 -20.03 28.92 43.46
CA PRO A 29 -19.23 29.05 42.22
C PRO A 29 -18.55 30.43 42.26
N THR A 30 -17.27 30.43 42.60
CA THR A 30 -16.41 31.58 42.35
C THR A 30 -16.09 31.55 40.86
N SER A 31 -16.70 32.45 40.11
CA SER A 31 -16.32 32.74 38.71
C SER A 31 -14.97 33.45 38.71
N THR A 32 -13.89 32.69 38.77
CA THR A 32 -12.59 33.15 38.29
C THR A 32 -12.56 32.90 36.79
N THR A 33 -12.77 33.96 36.06
CA THR A 33 -12.32 34.05 34.69
C THR A 33 -10.79 33.98 34.69
N ASP A 34 -10.24 32.75 34.80
CA ASP A 34 -8.88 32.50 34.39
C ASP A 34 -8.88 32.57 32.84
N SER A 35 -8.55 33.77 32.37
CA SER A 35 -8.10 33.96 31.01
C SER A 35 -6.83 33.12 30.88
N LEU A 36 -6.95 31.94 30.24
CA LEU A 36 -5.83 31.20 29.73
C LEU A 36 -4.97 32.17 28.92
N PRO A 37 -3.66 32.19 29.13
CA PRO A 37 -2.80 33.05 28.33
C PRO A 37 -3.04 32.68 26.85
N ASP A 38 -3.36 33.70 26.07
CA ASP A 38 -3.38 33.68 24.61
C ASP A 38 -2.03 33.09 24.17
N THR A 39 -2.00 31.79 23.94
CA THR A 39 -0.86 31.11 23.34
C THR A 39 -0.79 31.62 21.93
N GLY A 40 -0.06 32.72 21.78
CA GLY A 40 0.17 33.40 20.52
C GLY A 40 0.46 32.38 19.42
N ASN A 41 -0.36 32.49 18.40
CA ASN A 41 -0.14 32.20 17.01
C ASN A 41 1.02 31.24 16.74
N VAL A 42 0.85 29.94 17.02
CA VAL A 42 1.71 28.90 16.48
C VAL A 42 1.40 28.84 14.98
N LYS A 43 2.20 29.58 14.21
CA LYS A 43 2.24 29.47 12.75
C LYS A 43 2.62 28.02 12.42
N GLY A 44 1.62 27.17 12.15
CA GLY A 44 1.87 25.80 11.77
C GLY A 44 0.74 24.81 12.06
N GLU A 45 -0.27 25.14 12.86
CA GLU A 45 -1.45 24.30 12.96
C GLU A 45 -2.23 24.35 11.64
N ALA A 46 -2.31 23.17 10.99
CA ALA A 46 -3.16 23.00 9.82
C ALA A 46 -4.57 23.48 10.19
N THR A 47 -5.14 24.40 9.38
CA THR A 47 -6.49 24.91 9.61
C THR A 47 -7.47 23.73 9.72
N GLU A 48 -8.53 23.86 10.48
CA GLU A 48 -9.51 22.81 10.68
C GLU A 48 -10.03 22.19 9.36
N PRO A 49 -10.32 22.97 8.29
CA PRO A 49 -10.63 22.43 6.96
C PRO A 49 -9.53 21.55 6.37
N ARG A 50 -8.26 21.95 6.49
CA ARG A 50 -7.12 21.18 5.97
C ARG A 50 -6.90 19.88 6.73
N ASN A 51 -7.07 19.87 8.06
CA ASN A 51 -7.03 18.65 8.86
C ASN A 51 -8.14 17.68 8.46
N ARG A 52 -9.34 18.18 8.24
CA ARG A 52 -10.46 17.38 7.75
C ARG A 52 -10.17 16.80 6.38
N ALA A 53 -9.64 17.58 5.44
CA ALA A 53 -9.23 17.11 4.13
C ALA A 53 -8.18 16.00 4.22
N ARG A 54 -7.16 16.16 5.08
CA ARG A 54 -6.14 15.14 5.33
C ARG A 54 -6.75 13.84 5.84
N ILE A 55 -7.57 13.90 6.90
CA ILE A 55 -8.21 12.72 7.50
C ILE A 55 -9.07 11.97 6.48
N HIS A 56 -9.90 12.70 5.73
CA HIS A 56 -10.74 12.08 4.71
C HIS A 56 -9.90 11.52 3.53
N THR A 57 -8.77 12.12 3.19
CA THR A 57 -7.86 11.57 2.18
C THR A 57 -7.24 10.26 2.66
N GLU A 58 -6.78 10.20 3.91
CA GLU A 58 -6.22 8.98 4.52
C GLU A 58 -7.28 7.86 4.60
N LEU A 59 -8.51 8.18 4.99
CA LEU A 59 -9.63 7.22 4.97
C LEU A 59 -9.92 6.74 3.54
N GLY A 60 -9.99 7.67 2.59
CA GLY A 60 -10.19 7.35 1.18
C GLY A 60 -9.10 6.42 0.64
N ALA A 61 -7.83 6.66 0.97
CA ALA A 61 -6.72 5.80 0.62
C ALA A 61 -6.86 4.39 1.24
N ALA A 62 -7.20 4.31 2.53
CA ALA A 62 -7.39 3.03 3.22
C ALA A 62 -8.56 2.20 2.64
N TYR A 63 -9.66 2.84 2.24
CA TYR A 63 -10.76 2.16 1.57
C TYR A 63 -10.41 1.76 0.13
N TYR A 64 -9.64 2.57 -0.59
CA TYR A 64 -9.09 2.23 -1.90
C TYR A 64 -8.23 0.97 -1.86
N GLU A 65 -7.29 0.87 -0.92
CA GLU A 65 -6.44 -0.31 -0.71
C GLU A 65 -7.25 -1.59 -0.42
N ARG A 66 -8.41 -1.45 0.22
CA ARG A 66 -9.35 -2.56 0.47
C ARG A 66 -10.26 -2.88 -0.71
N GLY A 67 -10.13 -2.16 -1.82
CA GLY A 67 -11.00 -2.31 -2.99
C GLY A 67 -12.41 -1.71 -2.84
N SER A 68 -12.68 -0.96 -1.77
CA SER A 68 -13.98 -0.33 -1.49
C SER A 68 -14.10 1.01 -2.23
N MET A 69 -14.13 0.97 -3.57
CA MET A 69 -14.03 2.15 -4.45
C MET A 69 -15.11 3.21 -4.18
N ALA A 70 -16.36 2.80 -3.94
CA ALA A 70 -17.46 3.73 -3.67
C ALA A 70 -17.23 4.55 -2.40
N VAL A 71 -16.80 3.90 -1.31
CA VAL A 71 -16.50 4.55 -0.03
C VAL A 71 -15.26 5.44 -0.15
N ALA A 72 -14.25 4.97 -0.89
CA ALA A 72 -13.06 5.78 -1.17
C ALA A 72 -13.44 7.10 -1.88
N LEU A 73 -14.30 7.03 -2.92
CA LEU A 73 -14.77 8.23 -3.62
C LEU A 73 -15.55 9.18 -2.71
N GLU A 74 -16.39 8.66 -1.80
CA GLU A 74 -17.16 9.48 -0.85
C GLU A 74 -16.21 10.28 0.05
N HIS A 75 -15.25 9.61 0.68
CA HIS A 75 -14.26 10.26 1.53
C HIS A 75 -13.41 11.27 0.76
N LEU A 76 -12.92 10.93 -0.42
CA LEU A 76 -12.09 11.82 -1.21
C LEU A 76 -12.84 13.07 -1.70
N ARG A 77 -14.13 12.94 -2.04
CA ARG A 77 -14.98 14.09 -2.35
C ARG A 77 -15.21 14.98 -1.13
N THR A 78 -15.40 14.38 0.05
CA THR A 78 -15.49 15.12 1.31
C THR A 78 -14.17 15.87 1.58
N ALA A 79 -13.02 15.24 1.31
CA ALA A 79 -11.71 15.87 1.43
C ALA A 79 -11.58 17.11 0.54
N THR A 80 -11.91 16.99 -0.76
CA THR A 80 -11.84 18.11 -1.71
C THR A 80 -12.86 19.20 -1.45
N ALA A 81 -14.02 18.87 -0.85
CA ALA A 81 -15.01 19.85 -0.40
C ALA A 81 -14.54 20.60 0.86
N ALA A 82 -13.83 19.91 1.78
CA ALA A 82 -13.31 20.52 2.99
C ALA A 82 -12.16 21.49 2.69
N ASP A 83 -11.21 21.10 1.84
CA ASP A 83 -10.10 21.95 1.37
C ASP A 83 -9.86 21.73 -0.14
N PRO A 84 -10.39 22.62 -1.01
CA PRO A 84 -10.19 22.55 -2.46
C PRO A 84 -8.73 22.74 -2.92
N SER A 85 -7.82 23.09 -2.01
CA SER A 85 -6.39 23.22 -2.28
C SER A 85 -5.56 21.99 -1.84
N TYR A 86 -6.20 20.96 -1.27
CA TYR A 86 -5.52 19.78 -0.78
C TYR A 86 -5.17 18.81 -1.94
N ALA A 87 -3.99 18.98 -2.51
CA ALA A 87 -3.55 18.31 -3.74
C ALA A 87 -3.61 16.78 -3.69
N LEU A 88 -3.24 16.16 -2.53
CA LEU A 88 -3.22 14.71 -2.39
C LEU A 88 -4.61 14.08 -2.53
N ALA A 89 -5.69 14.77 -2.14
CA ALA A 89 -7.05 14.27 -2.34
C ALA A 89 -7.38 14.09 -3.83
N TYR A 90 -6.98 15.04 -4.66
CA TYR A 90 -7.15 14.94 -6.12
C TYR A 90 -6.27 13.83 -6.72
N SER A 91 -5.03 13.67 -6.25
CA SER A 91 -4.19 12.55 -6.68
C SER A 91 -4.83 11.20 -6.37
N MET A 92 -5.39 11.04 -5.18
CA MET A 92 -6.11 9.82 -4.79
C MET A 92 -7.39 9.60 -5.60
N LEU A 93 -8.18 10.67 -5.89
CA LEU A 93 -9.31 10.59 -6.83
C LEU A 93 -8.84 10.11 -8.20
N GLY A 94 -7.71 10.62 -8.68
CA GLY A 94 -7.07 10.17 -9.93
C GLY A 94 -6.82 8.67 -9.94
N LEU A 95 -6.25 8.10 -8.86
CA LEU A 95 -6.01 6.66 -8.74
C LEU A 95 -7.31 5.84 -8.76
N VAL A 96 -8.30 6.25 -7.96
CA VAL A 96 -9.59 5.54 -7.89
C VAL A 96 -10.29 5.55 -9.25
N TYR A 97 -10.36 6.70 -9.92
CA TYR A 97 -10.96 6.79 -11.25
C TYR A 97 -10.19 5.99 -12.31
N ALA A 98 -8.85 5.95 -12.23
CA ALA A 98 -8.05 5.13 -13.13
C ALA A 98 -8.33 3.63 -12.99
N ASP A 99 -8.56 3.13 -11.78
CA ASP A 99 -8.91 1.74 -11.54
C ASP A 99 -10.34 1.41 -11.95
N LEU A 100 -11.25 2.39 -11.86
CA LEU A 100 -12.61 2.32 -12.41
C LEU A 100 -12.64 2.46 -13.94
N LYS A 101 -11.50 2.64 -14.62
CA LYS A 101 -11.36 2.85 -16.06
C LYS A 101 -11.95 4.18 -16.57
N GLU A 102 -12.25 5.10 -15.67
CA GLU A 102 -12.72 6.45 -15.95
C GLU A 102 -11.53 7.38 -16.26
N ASN A 103 -10.79 7.07 -17.34
CA ASN A 103 -9.51 7.71 -17.66
C ASN A 103 -9.58 9.23 -17.79
N LYS A 104 -10.69 9.79 -18.30
CA LYS A 104 -10.86 11.25 -18.42
C LYS A 104 -10.96 11.92 -17.04
N LEU A 105 -11.71 11.31 -16.11
CA LEU A 105 -11.83 11.80 -14.74
C LEU A 105 -10.51 11.62 -13.99
N ALA A 106 -9.82 10.51 -14.19
CA ALA A 106 -8.50 10.27 -13.63
C ALA A 106 -7.51 11.36 -14.04
N GLN A 107 -7.39 11.63 -15.33
CA GLN A 107 -6.50 12.65 -15.86
C GLN A 107 -6.81 14.03 -15.30
N ALA A 108 -8.08 14.46 -15.33
CA ALA A 108 -8.47 15.77 -14.81
C ALA A 108 -8.12 15.95 -13.32
N ASN A 109 -8.28 14.89 -12.51
CA ASN A 109 -7.92 14.94 -11.09
C ASN A 109 -6.40 14.97 -10.89
N PHE A 110 -5.61 14.20 -11.64
CA PHE A 110 -4.15 14.29 -11.59
C PHE A 110 -3.62 15.65 -12.03
N GLU A 111 -4.16 16.23 -13.11
CA GLU A 111 -3.80 17.57 -13.58
C GLU A 111 -4.14 18.63 -12.51
N ARG A 112 -5.28 18.50 -11.84
CA ARG A 112 -5.62 19.37 -10.72
C ARG A 112 -4.65 19.20 -9.56
N ALA A 113 -4.27 17.98 -9.19
CA ALA A 113 -3.28 17.73 -8.15
C ALA A 113 -1.94 18.37 -8.48
N LEU A 114 -1.44 18.19 -9.71
CA LEU A 114 -0.19 18.80 -10.17
C LEU A 114 -0.26 20.33 -10.25
N SER A 115 -1.42 20.91 -10.59
CA SER A 115 -1.57 22.39 -10.58
C SER A 115 -1.45 22.97 -9.18
N LEU A 116 -1.82 22.21 -8.15
CA LEU A 116 -1.76 22.61 -6.74
C LEU A 116 -0.39 22.34 -6.10
N ALA A 117 0.25 21.24 -6.48
CA ALA A 117 1.54 20.81 -5.94
C ALA A 117 2.42 20.14 -7.02
N PRO A 118 3.02 20.92 -7.95
CA PRO A 118 3.72 20.39 -9.12
C PRO A 118 5.01 19.61 -8.77
N ALA A 119 5.61 19.90 -7.64
CA ALA A 119 6.84 19.23 -7.19
C ALA A 119 6.59 18.11 -6.18
N ASP A 120 5.34 17.80 -5.82
CA ASP A 120 5.03 16.72 -4.88
C ASP A 120 5.42 15.37 -5.50
N PRO A 121 6.28 14.58 -4.82
CA PRO A 121 6.81 13.35 -5.41
C PRO A 121 5.75 12.23 -5.53
N ASP A 122 4.81 12.15 -4.58
CA ASP A 122 3.77 11.11 -4.62
C ASP A 122 2.75 11.41 -5.72
N ILE A 123 2.41 12.67 -5.95
CA ILE A 123 1.54 13.08 -7.07
C ILE A 123 2.21 12.78 -8.40
N ASN A 124 3.49 13.13 -8.55
CA ASN A 124 4.26 12.83 -9.76
C ASN A 124 4.39 11.31 -9.98
N HIS A 125 4.67 10.53 -8.94
CA HIS A 125 4.70 9.06 -9.02
C HIS A 125 3.35 8.49 -9.49
N ASN A 126 2.26 8.90 -8.86
CA ASN A 126 0.92 8.39 -9.17
C ASN A 126 0.48 8.75 -10.59
N PHE A 127 0.73 9.98 -11.03
CA PHE A 127 0.42 10.39 -12.40
C PHE A 127 1.30 9.67 -13.42
N GLY A 128 2.60 9.48 -13.13
CA GLY A 128 3.48 8.64 -13.94
C GLY A 128 2.92 7.23 -14.12
N GLY A 129 2.44 6.60 -13.03
CA GLY A 129 1.80 5.28 -13.07
C GLY A 129 0.53 5.26 -13.93
N PHE A 130 -0.31 6.28 -13.85
CA PHE A 130 -1.50 6.43 -14.68
C PHE A 130 -1.13 6.56 -16.18
N LEU A 131 -0.17 7.41 -16.51
CA LEU A 131 0.28 7.60 -17.89
C LEU A 131 0.82 6.31 -18.49
N CYS A 132 1.61 5.54 -17.73
CA CYS A 132 2.10 4.24 -18.14
C CYS A 132 0.96 3.25 -18.46
N ARG A 133 -0.07 3.19 -17.61
CA ARG A 133 -1.24 2.32 -17.83
C ARG A 133 -2.12 2.75 -19.00
N THR A 134 -1.98 3.97 -19.48
CA THR A 134 -2.71 4.53 -20.63
C THR A 134 -1.86 4.63 -21.89
N ASN A 135 -0.75 3.86 -21.96
CA ASN A 135 0.18 3.76 -23.11
C ASN A 135 0.85 5.11 -23.47
N ARG A 136 1.16 5.91 -22.43
CA ARG A 136 1.89 7.18 -22.55
C ARG A 136 3.25 7.07 -21.83
N GLU A 137 4.02 6.05 -22.18
CA GLU A 137 5.20 5.62 -21.42
C GLU A 137 6.29 6.70 -21.39
N ASP A 138 6.54 7.40 -22.52
CA ASP A 138 7.58 8.43 -22.56
C ASP A 138 7.25 9.63 -21.65
N GLU A 139 5.97 9.99 -21.56
CA GLU A 139 5.51 11.00 -20.62
C GLU A 139 5.58 10.50 -19.17
N SER A 140 5.21 9.24 -18.95
CA SER A 140 5.27 8.58 -17.65
C SER A 140 6.67 8.68 -17.03
N ILE A 141 7.72 8.39 -17.80
CA ILE A 141 9.11 8.46 -17.33
C ILE A 141 9.46 9.86 -16.85
N LYS A 142 9.01 10.91 -17.53
CA LYS A 142 9.23 12.29 -17.09
C LYS A 142 8.74 12.52 -15.66
N TYR A 143 7.53 12.07 -15.35
CA TYR A 143 6.93 12.27 -14.02
C TYR A 143 7.58 11.38 -12.95
N PHE A 144 7.93 10.13 -13.27
CA PHE A 144 8.72 9.32 -12.36
C PHE A 144 10.07 9.97 -12.02
N MET A 145 10.75 10.56 -13.01
CA MET A 145 12.01 11.25 -12.76
C MET A 145 11.83 12.57 -12.00
N GLN A 146 10.71 13.28 -12.19
CA GLN A 146 10.37 14.45 -11.36
C GLN A 146 10.19 14.03 -9.89
N ALA A 147 9.51 12.90 -9.63
CA ALA A 147 9.39 12.37 -8.27
C ALA A 147 10.75 12.03 -7.66
N VAL A 148 11.59 11.30 -8.38
CA VAL A 148 12.92 10.87 -7.92
C VAL A 148 13.86 12.06 -7.64
N ASN A 149 13.76 13.12 -8.43
CA ASN A 149 14.61 14.32 -8.27
C ASN A 149 14.20 15.20 -7.08
N ASN A 150 13.08 14.93 -6.42
CA ASN A 150 12.69 15.65 -5.22
C ASN A 150 13.49 15.09 -4.01
N PRO A 151 14.33 15.92 -3.34
CA PRO A 151 15.14 15.46 -2.22
C PRO A 151 14.34 15.04 -0.99
N LEU A 152 13.06 15.41 -0.91
CA LEU A 152 12.14 15.01 0.16
C LEU A 152 11.42 13.70 -0.12
N TYR A 153 11.63 13.08 -1.27
CA TYR A 153 11.01 11.81 -1.60
C TYR A 153 11.65 10.68 -0.82
N THR A 154 10.93 10.12 0.13
CA THR A 154 11.44 9.10 1.04
C THR A 154 11.58 7.72 0.39
N GLN A 155 10.88 7.46 -0.71
CA GLN A 155 10.82 6.15 -1.38
C GLN A 155 11.10 6.21 -2.89
N PRO A 156 12.25 6.79 -3.32
CA PRO A 156 12.53 7.00 -4.74
C PRO A 156 12.67 5.68 -5.53
N TRP A 157 13.01 4.57 -4.87
CA TRP A 157 13.05 3.25 -5.51
C TRP A 157 11.71 2.83 -6.12
N ARG A 158 10.59 3.24 -5.53
CA ARG A 158 9.24 2.94 -6.07
C ARG A 158 9.06 3.51 -7.47
N SER A 159 9.48 4.76 -7.68
CA SER A 159 9.39 5.41 -9.00
C SER A 159 10.37 4.80 -10.00
N TYR A 160 11.56 4.39 -9.57
CA TYR A 160 12.47 3.65 -10.44
C TYR A 160 11.89 2.29 -10.85
N SER A 161 11.32 1.53 -9.92
CA SER A 161 10.70 0.24 -10.24
C SER A 161 9.49 0.38 -11.13
N ALA A 162 8.65 1.39 -10.90
CA ALA A 162 7.51 1.70 -11.77
C ALA A 162 7.96 2.10 -13.18
N ALA A 163 9.02 2.91 -13.30
CA ALA A 163 9.62 3.27 -14.59
C ALA A 163 10.16 2.03 -15.31
N GLY A 164 10.82 1.12 -14.59
CA GLY A 164 11.29 -0.15 -15.14
C GLY A 164 10.16 -1.02 -15.68
N LEU A 165 9.07 -1.18 -14.94
CA LEU A 165 7.88 -1.90 -15.43
C LEU A 165 7.29 -1.23 -16.67
N CYS A 166 7.24 0.10 -16.69
CA CYS A 166 6.73 0.86 -17.80
C CYS A 166 7.57 0.62 -19.08
N MET A 167 8.89 0.61 -18.96
CA MET A 167 9.79 0.29 -20.07
C MET A 167 9.68 -1.17 -20.51
N LEU A 168 9.45 -2.12 -19.60
CA LEU A 168 9.18 -3.51 -19.99
C LEU A 168 7.90 -3.62 -20.84
N ASN A 169 6.83 -2.93 -20.45
CA ASN A 169 5.57 -2.92 -21.20
C ASN A 169 5.77 -2.36 -22.62
N LYS A 170 6.68 -1.40 -22.78
CA LYS A 170 7.07 -0.84 -24.08
C LYS A 170 8.03 -1.73 -24.87
N GLY A 171 8.46 -2.86 -24.31
CA GLY A 171 9.45 -3.76 -24.93
C GLY A 171 10.91 -3.30 -24.83
N LYS A 172 11.19 -2.26 -24.05
CA LYS A 172 12.52 -1.66 -23.86
C LYS A 172 13.25 -2.30 -22.67
N ALA A 173 13.61 -3.57 -22.80
CA ALA A 173 14.16 -4.37 -21.72
C ALA A 173 15.48 -3.82 -21.15
N LYS A 174 16.36 -3.23 -21.98
CA LYS A 174 17.64 -2.64 -21.51
C LYS A 174 17.41 -1.42 -20.63
N GLU A 175 16.53 -0.50 -21.06
CA GLU A 175 16.16 0.67 -20.28
C GLU A 175 15.48 0.27 -18.96
N ALA A 176 14.61 -0.75 -19.01
CA ALA A 176 13.97 -1.31 -17.83
C ALA A 176 14.99 -1.85 -16.81
N GLU A 177 16.00 -2.58 -17.30
CA GLU A 177 17.07 -3.12 -16.47
C GLU A 177 17.83 -2.01 -15.73
N GLU A 178 18.15 -0.90 -16.39
CA GLU A 178 18.82 0.24 -15.76
C GLU A 178 17.97 0.85 -14.62
N PHE A 179 16.67 0.97 -14.82
CA PHE A 179 15.76 1.46 -13.79
C PHE A 179 15.68 0.51 -12.59
N PHE A 180 15.54 -0.80 -12.83
CA PHE A 180 15.51 -1.78 -11.74
C PHE A 180 16.84 -1.83 -10.98
N GLN A 181 17.98 -1.70 -11.66
CA GLN A 181 19.28 -1.60 -10.99
C GLN A 181 19.37 -0.38 -10.09
N ARG A 182 18.79 0.77 -10.51
CA ARG A 182 18.72 1.97 -9.66
C ARG A 182 17.83 1.74 -8.44
N ALA A 183 16.67 1.09 -8.64
CA ALA A 183 15.78 0.72 -7.55
C ALA A 183 16.48 -0.17 -6.52
N LEU A 184 17.13 -1.26 -6.96
CA LEU A 184 17.84 -2.21 -6.09
C LEU A 184 19.08 -1.62 -5.39
N ARG A 185 19.68 -0.54 -5.90
CA ARG A 185 20.74 0.18 -5.18
C ARG A 185 20.20 0.98 -3.99
N LEU A 186 18.97 1.49 -4.10
CA LEU A 186 18.32 2.28 -3.05
C LEU A 186 17.58 1.40 -2.05
N GLU A 187 16.88 0.39 -2.56
CA GLU A 187 16.13 -0.60 -1.79
C GLU A 187 16.48 -2.01 -2.31
N PRO A 188 17.50 -2.65 -1.72
CA PRO A 188 17.96 -3.97 -2.17
C PRO A 188 16.89 -5.06 -2.10
N ASP A 189 15.85 -4.88 -1.30
CA ASP A 189 14.74 -5.81 -1.12
C ASP A 189 13.45 -5.35 -1.83
N ASP A 190 13.54 -4.43 -2.80
CA ASP A 190 12.37 -4.07 -3.61
C ASP A 190 11.85 -5.28 -4.40
N PRO A 191 10.65 -5.81 -4.05
CA PRO A 191 10.17 -7.04 -4.66
C PRO A 191 9.89 -6.88 -6.16
N THR A 192 9.43 -5.72 -6.59
CA THR A 192 9.16 -5.45 -8.01
C THR A 192 10.42 -5.56 -8.84
N ALA A 193 11.49 -4.92 -8.41
CA ALA A 193 12.77 -4.97 -9.12
C ALA A 193 13.41 -6.36 -9.05
N LEU A 194 13.35 -7.06 -7.90
CA LEU A 194 13.89 -8.42 -7.76
C LEU A 194 13.25 -9.40 -8.74
N LEU A 195 11.92 -9.44 -8.80
CA LEU A 195 11.21 -10.38 -9.67
C LEU A 195 11.44 -10.04 -11.14
N SER A 196 11.32 -8.75 -11.50
CA SER A 196 11.52 -8.29 -12.88
C SER A 196 12.95 -8.51 -13.37
N MET A 197 13.97 -8.21 -12.54
CA MET A 197 15.36 -8.51 -12.87
C MET A 197 15.61 -10.02 -12.97
N GLY A 198 15.00 -10.82 -12.10
CA GLY A 198 15.06 -12.28 -12.21
C GLY A 198 14.55 -12.80 -13.55
N GLN A 199 13.45 -12.25 -14.06
CA GLN A 199 12.91 -12.57 -15.37
C GLN A 199 13.82 -12.12 -16.52
N ILE A 200 14.39 -10.91 -16.42
CA ILE A 200 15.35 -10.39 -17.41
C ILE A 200 16.58 -11.31 -17.46
N ARG A 201 17.18 -11.66 -16.31
CA ARG A 201 18.35 -12.57 -16.23
C ARG A 201 18.04 -13.96 -16.76
N TYR A 202 16.85 -14.49 -16.48
CA TYR A 202 16.42 -15.77 -17.06
C TYR A 202 16.38 -15.73 -18.59
N ARG A 203 15.79 -14.67 -19.18
CA ARG A 203 15.72 -14.49 -20.63
C ARG A 203 17.10 -14.31 -21.26
N GLN A 204 18.04 -13.72 -20.55
CA GLN A 204 19.44 -13.55 -20.98
C GLN A 204 20.28 -14.84 -20.81
N GLY A 205 19.74 -15.89 -20.22
CA GLY A 205 20.46 -17.15 -19.93
C GLY A 205 21.34 -17.08 -18.68
N ASN A 206 21.32 -15.97 -17.93
CA ASN A 206 22.07 -15.81 -16.69
C ASN A 206 21.34 -16.50 -15.52
N LEU A 207 21.30 -17.84 -15.57
CA LEU A 207 20.42 -18.65 -14.72
C LEU A 207 20.76 -18.54 -13.23
N GLU A 208 22.05 -18.51 -12.88
CA GLU A 208 22.47 -18.41 -11.47
C GLU A 208 22.09 -17.05 -10.85
N GLU A 209 22.18 -15.98 -11.63
CA GLU A 209 21.74 -14.66 -11.17
C GLU A 209 20.22 -14.60 -11.04
N ALA A 210 19.49 -15.16 -12.01
CA ALA A 210 18.03 -15.29 -11.95
C ALA A 210 17.60 -16.08 -10.71
N ARG A 211 18.30 -17.18 -10.40
CA ARG A 211 18.10 -18.00 -9.19
C ARG A 211 18.24 -17.16 -7.92
N LYS A 212 19.34 -16.42 -7.78
CA LYS A 212 19.60 -15.57 -6.60
C LYS A 212 18.49 -14.54 -6.40
N LEU A 213 18.05 -13.88 -7.48
CA LEU A 213 17.02 -12.83 -7.45
C LEU A 213 15.65 -13.38 -7.05
N VAL A 214 15.21 -14.49 -7.66
CA VAL A 214 13.90 -15.08 -7.35
C VAL A 214 13.88 -15.73 -5.96
N LEU A 215 14.98 -16.32 -5.50
CA LEU A 215 15.08 -16.83 -4.13
C LEU A 215 15.00 -15.69 -3.10
N ARG A 216 15.67 -14.56 -3.37
CA ARG A 216 15.59 -13.37 -2.52
C ARG A 216 14.16 -12.83 -2.48
N PHE A 217 13.50 -12.70 -3.63
CA PHE A 217 12.09 -12.33 -3.70
C PHE A 217 11.22 -13.25 -2.82
N ASN A 218 11.34 -14.56 -3.01
CA ASN A 218 10.54 -15.56 -2.27
C ASN A 218 10.82 -15.60 -0.76
N LYS A 219 11.95 -15.02 -0.31
CA LYS A 219 12.29 -14.90 1.10
C LYS A 219 11.63 -13.70 1.77
N ILE A 220 11.49 -12.59 1.05
CA ILE A 220 10.97 -11.31 1.60
C ILE A 220 9.46 -11.16 1.46
N VAL A 221 8.86 -11.81 0.46
CA VAL A 221 7.41 -11.84 0.28
C VAL A 221 6.92 -13.28 0.11
N ASN A 222 5.65 -13.52 0.40
CA ASN A 222 5.07 -14.83 0.15
C ASN A 222 5.14 -15.16 -1.34
N PRO A 223 5.71 -16.31 -1.74
CA PRO A 223 5.78 -16.70 -3.14
C PRO A 223 4.42 -16.69 -3.81
N ASN A 224 4.32 -16.05 -4.96
CA ASN A 224 3.17 -16.04 -5.83
C ASN A 224 3.36 -17.01 -7.02
N ALA A 225 2.33 -17.18 -7.85
CA ALA A 225 2.40 -18.12 -8.98
C ALA A 225 3.55 -17.77 -9.96
N GLU A 226 3.74 -16.48 -10.23
CA GLU A 226 4.76 -15.98 -11.16
C GLU A 226 6.18 -16.24 -10.65
N SER A 227 6.46 -15.96 -9.37
CA SER A 227 7.78 -16.21 -8.77
C SER A 227 8.11 -17.69 -8.65
N LEU A 228 7.12 -18.54 -8.31
CA LEU A 228 7.29 -19.98 -8.29
C LEU A 228 7.54 -20.53 -9.69
N TRP A 229 6.85 -19.99 -10.68
CA TRP A 229 7.04 -20.37 -12.07
C TRP A 229 8.42 -19.97 -12.60
N LEU A 230 8.88 -18.77 -12.28
CA LEU A 230 10.25 -18.36 -12.62
C LEU A 230 11.28 -19.27 -11.96
N ALA A 231 11.15 -19.52 -10.64
CA ALA A 231 12.05 -20.41 -9.91
C ALA A 231 12.08 -21.82 -10.53
N LEU A 232 10.92 -22.38 -10.82
CA LEU A 232 10.78 -23.70 -11.47
C LEU A 232 11.55 -23.74 -12.78
N ARG A 233 11.34 -22.77 -13.66
CA ARG A 233 12.02 -22.72 -14.97
C ARG A 233 13.53 -22.54 -14.88
N VAL A 234 13.98 -21.76 -13.90
CA VAL A 234 15.40 -21.59 -13.59
C VAL A 234 16.03 -22.94 -13.17
N GLU A 235 15.42 -23.62 -12.18
CA GLU A 235 15.94 -24.90 -11.67
C GLU A 235 15.91 -25.99 -12.75
N ARG A 236 14.86 -26.02 -13.58
CA ARG A 236 14.77 -26.93 -14.72
C ARG A 236 15.94 -26.73 -15.69
N LYS A 237 16.27 -25.49 -16.06
CA LYS A 237 17.42 -25.19 -16.97
C LYS A 237 18.77 -25.47 -16.31
N LEU A 238 18.85 -25.37 -15.01
CA LEU A 238 20.06 -25.75 -14.23
C LEU A 238 20.18 -27.26 -13.98
N GLY A 239 19.14 -28.04 -14.27
CA GLY A 239 19.11 -29.49 -14.06
C GLY A 239 18.78 -29.93 -12.64
N GLU A 240 18.35 -29.02 -11.78
CA GLU A 240 18.05 -29.26 -10.37
C GLU A 240 16.64 -29.84 -10.15
N ARG A 241 16.48 -31.11 -10.52
CA ARG A 241 15.17 -31.82 -10.57
C ARG A 241 14.41 -31.78 -9.25
N ASN A 242 15.07 -31.87 -8.12
CA ASN A 242 14.41 -31.87 -6.80
C ASN A 242 13.80 -30.50 -6.49
N ALA A 243 14.53 -29.42 -6.78
CA ALA A 243 14.03 -28.06 -6.60
C ALA A 243 12.89 -27.73 -7.58
N GLU A 244 13.03 -28.14 -8.86
CA GLU A 244 11.98 -28.05 -9.88
C GLU A 244 10.68 -28.71 -9.39
N ALA A 245 10.76 -29.97 -8.91
CA ALA A 245 9.62 -30.71 -8.40
C ALA A 245 8.98 -30.04 -7.16
N GLY A 246 9.80 -29.42 -6.32
CA GLY A 246 9.36 -28.66 -5.15
C GLY A 246 8.50 -27.47 -5.53
N TYR A 247 8.93 -26.67 -6.52
CA TYR A 247 8.17 -25.52 -7.02
C TYR A 247 6.91 -25.95 -7.78
N ALA A 248 6.97 -27.03 -8.57
CA ALA A 248 5.82 -27.60 -9.24
C ALA A 248 4.73 -28.04 -8.23
N ASN A 249 5.12 -28.66 -7.14
CA ASN A 249 4.19 -29.05 -6.08
C ASN A 249 3.56 -27.84 -5.38
N GLN A 250 4.31 -26.75 -5.16
CA GLN A 250 3.74 -25.53 -4.60
C GLN A 250 2.72 -24.88 -5.54
N LEU A 251 3.01 -24.79 -6.84
CA LEU A 251 2.07 -24.31 -7.87
C LEU A 251 0.79 -25.13 -7.87
N ARG A 252 0.91 -26.47 -7.87
CA ARG A 252 -0.25 -27.38 -7.86
C ARG A 252 -1.12 -27.22 -6.62
N ARG A 253 -0.52 -27.01 -5.44
CA ARG A 253 -1.29 -26.94 -4.18
C ARG A 253 -1.89 -25.58 -3.92
N ARG A 254 -1.19 -24.51 -4.28
CA ARG A 254 -1.55 -23.14 -3.87
C ARG A 254 -2.18 -22.31 -4.98
N PHE A 255 -1.89 -22.62 -6.24
CA PHE A 255 -2.22 -21.78 -7.39
C PHE A 255 -2.85 -22.57 -8.54
N VAL A 256 -3.76 -23.52 -8.22
CA VAL A 256 -4.40 -24.43 -9.17
C VAL A 256 -5.13 -23.73 -10.33
N ASN A 257 -5.60 -22.49 -10.13
CA ASN A 257 -6.30 -21.71 -11.14
C ASN A 257 -5.39 -20.70 -11.85
N SER A 258 -4.09 -20.69 -11.57
CA SER A 258 -3.18 -19.74 -12.20
C SER A 258 -2.82 -20.15 -13.62
N ARG A 259 -2.43 -19.15 -14.43
CA ARG A 259 -1.88 -19.38 -15.77
C ARG A 259 -0.60 -20.23 -15.72
N GLU A 260 0.25 -20.00 -14.73
CA GLU A 260 1.52 -20.70 -14.53
C GLU A 260 1.30 -22.19 -14.27
N TYR A 261 0.27 -22.54 -13.50
CA TYR A 261 -0.10 -23.93 -13.32
C TYR A 261 -0.64 -24.57 -14.59
N GLN A 262 -1.41 -23.84 -15.40
CA GLN A 262 -1.86 -24.34 -16.72
C GLN A 262 -0.67 -24.58 -17.66
N LEU A 263 0.32 -23.68 -17.68
CA LEU A 263 1.56 -23.86 -18.44
C LEU A 263 2.33 -25.08 -17.97
N LEU A 264 2.43 -25.29 -16.64
CA LEU A 264 3.04 -26.48 -16.06
C LEU A 264 2.34 -27.78 -16.51
N GLN A 265 1.00 -27.80 -16.51
CA GLN A 265 0.23 -28.97 -16.94
C GLN A 265 0.46 -29.30 -18.42
N ARG A 266 0.65 -28.30 -19.26
CA ARG A 266 0.90 -28.46 -20.69
C ARG A 266 2.36 -28.71 -21.03
N GLY A 267 3.26 -28.59 -20.06
CA GLY A 267 4.71 -28.72 -20.28
C GLY A 267 5.31 -27.55 -21.08
N GLU A 268 4.64 -26.39 -21.09
CA GLU A 268 5.08 -25.18 -21.82
C GLU A 268 5.98 -24.31 -20.93
N TYR A 269 7.27 -24.56 -20.96
CA TYR A 269 8.24 -23.90 -20.06
C TYR A 269 8.94 -22.66 -20.63
N ASP A 270 8.75 -22.35 -21.89
CA ASP A 270 9.41 -21.22 -22.61
C ASP A 270 8.59 -19.93 -22.57
#